data_df04e7378b0a05ea9de448c2acfc84e8
#
_entry.id   df04e7378b0a05ea9de448c2acfc84e8
#
_cell.length_a   1.000
_cell.length_b   1.000
_cell.length_c   1.000
_cell.angle_alpha   90.00
_cell.angle_beta   90.00
_cell.angle_gamma   90.00
#
_symmetry.space_group_name_H-M   'P 1'
#
loop_
_entity.id
_entity.type
_entity.pdbx_description
1 polymer ?
#
loop_
_entity_poly.entity_id
_entity_poly.type
_entity_poly.pdbx_seq_one_letter_code
_entity_poly.pdbx_strand_id
1 'polypeptide(L)'
;MRVPVPLRDAYRLLNHGPTTLVTTCAVDGTRPNVMAAAWAMPLDFEPPKVAVVIASGTLTRELLDLTNELALSLPTVAQLDATYLVGSKSGREVAKWGAGGFVAEKASLVRPPLVAGCVGWLECKALLEPDVRREHDLVIAEVVAAWADDLVYKNREWRFEPGDPRRTIHHLAHGTFFATGERLEARKP
;
A
#
# COMPACT_ATOMS: atom_id res chain seq x y z
N MET A 1 -13.41 3.04 11.69
CA MET A 1 -12.29 2.83 12.68
C MET A 1 -11.33 1.78 12.10
N ARG A 2 -10.02 1.91 12.37
CA ARG A 2 -9.04 0.89 11.94
C ARG A 2 -9.13 -0.33 12.86
N VAL A 3 -9.42 -1.50 12.28
CA VAL A 3 -9.55 -2.77 12.98
C VAL A 3 -8.51 -3.78 12.47
N PRO A 4 -8.01 -4.69 13.32
CA PRO A 4 -7.04 -5.69 12.89
C PRO A 4 -7.67 -6.69 11.90
N VAL A 5 -6.89 -7.09 10.90
CA VAL A 5 -7.22 -8.15 9.96
C VAL A 5 -6.34 -9.36 10.29
N PRO A 6 -6.91 -10.56 10.51
CA PRO A 6 -6.12 -11.76 10.72
C PRO A 6 -5.11 -11.97 9.58
N LEU A 7 -3.87 -12.32 9.88
CA LEU A 7 -2.80 -12.46 8.86
C LEU A 7 -3.20 -13.40 7.72
N ARG A 8 -3.85 -14.52 8.00
CA ARG A 8 -4.38 -15.44 6.99
C ARG A 8 -5.37 -14.80 6.00
N ASP A 9 -5.91 -13.62 6.31
CA ASP A 9 -6.85 -12.86 5.46
C ASP A 9 -6.20 -11.59 4.88
N ALA A 10 -4.93 -11.30 5.19
CA ALA A 10 -4.24 -10.09 4.75
C ALA A 10 -4.21 -9.94 3.22
N TYR A 11 -4.08 -11.05 2.48
CA TYR A 11 -4.10 -11.07 1.02
C TYR A 11 -5.37 -10.46 0.42
N ARG A 12 -6.51 -10.57 1.13
CA ARG A 12 -7.81 -10.04 0.68
C ARG A 12 -7.80 -8.53 0.54
N LEU A 13 -6.93 -7.84 1.26
CA LEU A 13 -6.79 -6.39 1.16
C LEU A 13 -6.28 -5.96 -0.21
N LEU A 14 -5.41 -6.74 -0.83
CA LEU A 14 -4.81 -6.45 -2.15
C LEU A 14 -5.40 -7.24 -3.31
N ASN A 15 -6.26 -8.22 -3.06
CA ASN A 15 -6.70 -9.18 -4.07
C ASN A 15 -7.46 -8.55 -5.26
N HIS A 16 -8.02 -7.37 -5.10
CA HIS A 16 -8.69 -6.63 -6.17
C HIS A 16 -7.78 -5.67 -6.95
N GLY A 17 -6.45 -5.70 -6.68
CA GLY A 17 -5.44 -4.95 -7.42
C GLY A 17 -5.49 -3.42 -7.26
N PRO A 18 -5.65 -2.87 -6.05
CA PRO A 18 -5.68 -1.43 -5.86
C PRO A 18 -4.30 -0.81 -6.06
N THR A 19 -4.24 0.46 -6.46
CA THR A 19 -3.04 1.27 -6.27
C THR A 19 -2.69 1.32 -4.78
N THR A 20 -1.41 1.21 -4.43
CA THR A 20 -0.95 1.25 -3.04
C THR A 20 -0.06 2.47 -2.80
N LEU A 21 -0.11 3.04 -1.61
CA LEU A 21 0.90 3.94 -1.10
C LEU A 21 1.95 3.11 -0.34
N VAL A 22 3.18 3.14 -0.83
CA VAL A 22 4.32 2.47 -0.20
C VAL A 22 5.05 3.48 0.66
N THR A 23 5.22 3.19 1.94
CA THR A 23 5.99 4.02 2.86
C THR A 23 7.26 3.31 3.31
N THR A 24 8.33 4.07 3.43
CA THR A 24 9.64 3.67 3.97
C THR A 24 10.21 4.80 4.83
N CYS A 25 11.23 4.55 5.63
CA CYS A 25 11.88 5.58 6.44
C CYS A 25 13.35 5.26 6.69
N ALA A 26 14.09 6.18 7.28
CA ALA A 26 15.45 5.93 7.73
C ALA A 26 15.50 4.93 8.90
N VAL A 27 16.69 4.40 9.21
CA VAL A 27 16.91 3.36 10.23
C VAL A 27 16.44 3.79 11.63
N ASP A 28 16.57 5.07 11.95
CA ASP A 28 16.11 5.67 13.20
C ASP A 28 14.60 6.00 13.24
N GLY A 29 13.86 5.65 12.18
CA GLY A 29 12.44 5.95 12.04
C GLY A 29 12.15 7.38 11.57
N THR A 30 13.17 8.21 11.40
CA THR A 30 13.02 9.56 10.85
C THR A 30 12.95 9.55 9.32
N ARG A 31 12.73 10.72 8.71
CA ARG A 31 12.70 10.89 7.25
C ARG A 31 11.75 9.93 6.54
N PRO A 32 10.48 9.90 6.91
CA PRO A 32 9.51 9.05 6.23
C PRO A 32 9.34 9.49 4.77
N ASN A 33 9.26 8.53 3.87
CA ASN A 33 8.96 8.77 2.47
C ASN A 33 7.71 7.99 2.07
N VAL A 34 6.99 8.49 1.06
CA VAL A 34 5.79 7.85 0.49
C VAL A 34 5.85 7.90 -1.03
N MET A 35 5.46 6.80 -1.69
CA MET A 35 5.27 6.73 -3.13
C MET A 35 4.00 5.95 -3.47
N ALA A 36 3.44 6.17 -4.66
CA ALA A 36 2.38 5.33 -5.19
C ALA A 36 2.97 4.19 -6.03
N ALA A 37 2.43 2.99 -5.88
CA ALA A 37 2.75 1.82 -6.68
C ALA A 37 1.47 1.19 -7.23
N ALA A 38 1.41 1.00 -8.55
CA ALA A 38 0.33 0.27 -9.21
C ALA A 38 0.62 -1.24 -9.29
N TRP A 39 1.89 -1.64 -9.20
CA TRP A 39 2.33 -3.02 -9.31
C TRP A 39 2.60 -3.61 -7.94
N ALA A 40 1.52 -3.91 -7.23
CA ALA A 40 1.51 -4.59 -5.93
C ALA A 40 0.44 -5.67 -5.93
N MET A 41 0.76 -6.85 -5.38
CA MET A 41 -0.16 -7.97 -5.35
C MET A 41 0.10 -8.86 -4.13
N PRO A 42 -0.91 -9.65 -3.67
CA PRO A 42 -0.68 -10.75 -2.74
C PRO A 42 0.12 -11.85 -3.45
N LEU A 43 1.03 -12.50 -2.73
CA LEU A 43 1.90 -13.55 -3.28
C LEU A 43 1.67 -14.90 -2.61
N ASP A 44 1.42 -14.94 -1.30
CA ASP A 44 1.29 -16.17 -0.53
C ASP A 44 0.32 -15.97 0.64
N PHE A 45 -0.19 -17.08 1.20
CA PHE A 45 -1.18 -17.08 2.28
C PHE A 45 -0.57 -17.34 3.66
N GLU A 46 0.43 -18.24 3.75
CA GLU A 46 0.98 -18.69 5.04
C GLU A 46 2.47 -19.06 4.92
N PRO A 47 3.36 -18.20 5.42
CA PRO A 47 3.07 -16.86 5.92
C PRO A 47 2.59 -15.93 4.79
N PRO A 48 1.71 -14.96 5.10
CA PRO A 48 1.19 -14.08 4.07
C PRO A 48 2.30 -13.20 3.51
N LYS A 49 2.42 -13.15 2.18
CA LYS A 49 3.44 -12.37 1.48
C LYS A 49 2.79 -11.47 0.42
N VAL A 50 3.48 -10.41 0.13
CA VAL A 50 3.16 -9.47 -0.96
C VAL A 50 4.35 -9.30 -1.87
N ALA A 51 4.09 -8.99 -3.13
CA ALA A 51 5.08 -8.59 -4.12
C ALA A 51 4.79 -7.15 -4.55
N VAL A 52 5.84 -6.32 -4.58
CA VAL A 52 5.74 -4.90 -4.97
C VAL A 52 6.93 -4.53 -5.83
N VAL A 53 6.70 -3.90 -6.98
CA VAL A 53 7.78 -3.37 -7.81
C VAL A 53 8.17 -1.98 -7.31
N ILE A 54 9.45 -1.82 -6.92
CA ILE A 54 10.03 -0.57 -6.42
C ILE A 54 11.36 -0.33 -7.14
N ALA A 55 11.34 0.58 -8.11
CA ALA A 55 12.49 0.85 -8.96
C ALA A 55 13.75 1.26 -8.17
N SER A 56 14.90 0.71 -8.57
CA SER A 56 16.19 0.82 -7.88
C SER A 56 16.70 2.26 -7.71
N GLY A 57 16.34 3.17 -8.59
CA GLY A 57 16.76 4.59 -8.50
C GLY A 57 15.93 5.46 -7.54
N THR A 58 14.89 4.93 -6.90
CA THR A 58 13.97 5.72 -6.07
C THR A 58 14.45 5.88 -4.62
N LEU A 59 14.09 7.01 -3.98
CA LEU A 59 14.32 7.20 -2.54
C LEU A 59 13.64 6.11 -1.70
N THR A 60 12.46 5.64 -2.12
CA THR A 60 11.74 4.55 -1.45
C THR A 60 12.59 3.28 -1.41
N ARG A 61 13.26 2.93 -2.52
CA ARG A 61 14.11 1.76 -2.59
C ARG A 61 15.38 1.92 -1.74
N GLU A 62 16.01 3.09 -1.79
CA GLU A 62 17.17 3.41 -0.94
C GLU A 62 16.86 3.20 0.55
N LEU A 63 15.76 3.77 1.04
CA LEU A 63 15.36 3.64 2.44
C LEU A 63 14.92 2.20 2.80
N LEU A 64 14.28 1.49 1.87
CA LEU A 64 13.92 0.10 2.03
C LEU A 64 15.16 -0.80 2.19
N ASP A 65 16.17 -0.59 1.36
CA ASP A 65 17.39 -1.41 1.38
C ASP A 65 18.20 -1.21 2.69
N LEU A 66 18.00 -0.09 3.39
CA LEU A 66 18.60 0.16 4.70
C LEU A 66 17.86 -0.55 5.85
N THR A 67 16.55 -0.71 5.74
CA THR A 67 15.70 -1.16 6.86
C THR A 67 15.07 -2.53 6.65
N ASN A 68 14.88 -2.92 5.40
CA ASN A 68 14.03 -4.05 4.97
C ASN A 68 12.59 -3.97 5.55
N GLU A 69 12.11 -2.75 5.85
CA GLU A 69 10.76 -2.52 6.35
C GLU A 69 10.00 -1.57 5.42
N LEU A 70 8.75 -1.88 5.18
CA LEU A 70 7.82 -1.03 4.43
C LEU A 70 6.41 -1.17 4.99
N ALA A 71 5.57 -0.17 4.72
CA ALA A 71 4.14 -0.35 4.89
C ALA A 71 3.41 -0.03 3.58
N LEU A 72 2.31 -0.73 3.35
CA LEU A 72 1.40 -0.51 2.23
C LEU A 72 0.10 0.05 2.79
N SER A 73 -0.38 1.15 2.20
CA SER A 73 -1.68 1.73 2.54
C SER A 73 -2.53 1.84 1.28
N LEU A 74 -3.82 1.53 1.37
CA LEU A 74 -4.75 1.53 0.24
C LEU A 74 -5.47 2.87 0.18
N PRO A 75 -5.07 3.78 -0.75
CA PRO A 75 -5.69 5.09 -0.89
C PRO A 75 -7.09 4.99 -1.47
N THR A 76 -7.84 6.04 -1.25
CA THR A 76 -9.23 6.17 -1.65
C THR A 76 -9.42 7.22 -2.74
N VAL A 77 -10.62 7.29 -3.31
CA VAL A 77 -11.01 8.35 -4.26
C VAL A 77 -10.77 9.74 -3.66
N ALA A 78 -10.98 9.93 -2.34
CA ALA A 78 -10.72 11.20 -1.68
C ALA A 78 -9.23 11.59 -1.66
N GLN A 79 -8.32 10.63 -1.89
CA GLN A 79 -6.87 10.83 -1.89
C GLN A 79 -6.26 10.77 -3.31
N LEU A 80 -7.09 10.84 -4.36
CA LEU A 80 -6.67 10.64 -5.75
C LEU A 80 -5.50 11.55 -6.16
N ASP A 81 -5.69 12.87 -6.02
CA ASP A 81 -4.68 13.86 -6.44
C ASP A 81 -3.39 13.74 -5.64
N ALA A 82 -3.50 13.51 -4.33
CA ALA A 82 -2.36 13.26 -3.46
C ALA A 82 -1.59 11.99 -3.87
N THR A 83 -2.32 10.92 -4.21
CA THR A 83 -1.73 9.66 -4.70
C THR A 83 -0.98 9.86 -6.01
N TYR A 84 -1.57 10.58 -6.95
CA TYR A 84 -0.91 10.92 -8.22
C TYR A 84 0.35 11.77 -8.01
N LEU A 85 0.28 12.78 -7.15
CA LEU A 85 1.41 13.65 -6.82
C LEU A 85 2.60 12.82 -6.29
N VAL A 86 2.38 11.95 -5.28
CA VAL A 86 3.48 11.19 -4.67
C VAL A 86 4.01 10.07 -5.54
N GLY A 87 3.24 9.63 -6.54
CA GLY A 87 3.68 8.71 -7.60
C GLY A 87 4.51 9.39 -8.69
N SER A 88 4.30 10.71 -8.92
CA SER A 88 4.89 11.46 -10.03
C SER A 88 6.13 12.26 -9.65
N LYS A 89 6.38 12.50 -8.36
CA LYS A 89 7.49 13.32 -7.86
C LYS A 89 8.49 12.50 -7.05
N SER A 90 9.75 12.92 -7.05
CA SER A 90 10.79 12.34 -6.21
C SER A 90 10.72 12.90 -4.77
N GLY A 91 10.85 12.02 -3.76
CA GLY A 91 10.99 12.45 -2.36
C GLY A 91 12.32 13.16 -2.04
N ARG A 92 13.26 13.17 -3.01
CA ARG A 92 14.49 13.97 -2.93
C ARG A 92 14.25 15.45 -3.29
N GLU A 93 13.19 15.72 -4.05
CA GLU A 93 12.88 17.05 -4.58
C GLU A 93 11.70 17.69 -3.85
N VAL A 94 10.75 16.88 -3.39
CA VAL A 94 9.49 17.36 -2.80
C VAL A 94 9.27 16.69 -1.45
N ALA A 95 8.89 17.49 -0.44
CA ALA A 95 8.41 16.98 0.85
C ALA A 95 7.00 16.39 0.67
N LYS A 96 6.93 15.14 0.19
CA LYS A 96 5.72 14.48 -0.29
C LYS A 96 4.58 14.42 0.72
N TRP A 97 4.88 14.23 2.00
CA TRP A 97 3.86 14.19 3.06
C TRP A 97 3.09 15.50 3.15
N GLY A 98 3.81 16.62 3.20
CA GLY A 98 3.17 17.95 3.23
C GLY A 98 2.51 18.32 1.90
N ALA A 99 3.20 18.08 0.77
CA ALA A 99 2.67 18.42 -0.55
C ALA A 99 1.43 17.59 -0.92
N GLY A 100 1.35 16.33 -0.47
CA GLY A 100 0.17 15.47 -0.65
C GLY A 100 -0.91 15.68 0.41
N GLY A 101 -0.65 16.45 1.46
CA GLY A 101 -1.58 16.60 2.59
C GLY A 101 -1.77 15.31 3.39
N PHE A 102 -0.85 14.37 3.30
CA PHE A 102 -0.95 13.11 4.05
C PHE A 102 -0.57 13.28 5.52
N VAL A 103 -1.29 12.58 6.38
CA VAL A 103 -0.99 12.47 7.81
C VAL A 103 -0.39 11.10 8.07
N ALA A 104 0.77 11.09 8.75
CA ALA A 104 1.44 9.86 9.14
C ALA A 104 0.83 9.31 10.44
N GLU A 105 0.48 8.02 10.44
CA GLU A 105 0.08 7.29 11.64
C GLU A 105 1.15 6.27 11.99
N LYS A 106 1.40 6.11 13.30
CA LYS A 106 2.39 5.14 13.77
C LYS A 106 1.95 3.72 13.41
N ALA A 107 2.85 2.96 12.80
CA ALA A 107 2.74 1.53 12.63
C ALA A 107 3.00 0.77 13.96
N SER A 108 2.59 -0.48 14.04
CA SER A 108 2.69 -1.29 15.26
C SER A 108 3.98 -2.11 15.31
N LEU A 109 4.41 -2.68 14.18
CA LEU A 109 5.50 -3.66 14.10
C LEU A 109 6.64 -3.26 13.16
N VAL A 110 6.49 -2.18 12.39
CA VAL A 110 7.51 -1.64 11.49
C VAL A 110 7.71 -0.15 11.73
N ARG A 111 8.87 0.40 11.31
CA ARG A 111 9.19 1.82 11.45
C ARG A 111 8.45 2.73 10.49
N PRO A 112 8.31 2.35 9.18
CA PRO A 112 7.60 3.17 8.23
C PRO A 112 6.17 3.45 8.68
N PRO A 113 5.70 4.72 8.62
CA PRO A 113 4.36 5.07 9.08
C PRO A 113 3.28 4.55 8.12
N LEU A 114 2.08 4.36 8.63
CA LEU A 114 0.86 4.18 7.85
C LEU A 114 0.35 5.54 7.37
N VAL A 115 -0.42 5.56 6.28
CA VAL A 115 -1.04 6.78 5.76
C VAL A 115 -2.48 6.86 6.28
N ALA A 116 -2.79 7.92 7.03
CA ALA A 116 -4.15 8.16 7.53
C ALA A 116 -5.16 8.35 6.39
N GLY A 117 -6.42 8.02 6.65
CA GLY A 117 -7.52 8.19 5.68
C GLY A 117 -7.55 7.14 4.56
N CYS A 118 -6.60 6.23 4.50
CA CYS A 118 -6.68 5.03 3.69
C CYS A 118 -7.71 4.03 4.26
N VAL A 119 -8.04 2.98 3.51
CA VAL A 119 -9.03 1.97 3.94
C VAL A 119 -8.43 0.61 4.29
N GLY A 120 -7.18 0.35 3.93
CA GLY A 120 -6.46 -0.86 4.28
C GLY A 120 -4.99 -0.57 4.49
N TRP A 121 -4.34 -1.33 5.39
CA TRP A 121 -2.93 -1.16 5.73
C TRP A 121 -2.28 -2.52 5.96
N LEU A 122 -1.05 -2.67 5.46
CA LEU A 122 -0.21 -3.84 5.69
C LEU A 122 1.17 -3.36 6.16
N GLU A 123 1.62 -3.90 7.27
CA GLU A 123 2.98 -3.71 7.78
C GLU A 123 3.83 -4.89 7.32
N CYS A 124 4.95 -4.63 6.66
CA CYS A 124 5.69 -5.66 5.93
C CYS A 124 7.19 -5.62 6.24
N LYS A 125 7.79 -6.81 6.27
CA LYS A 125 9.25 -7.01 6.31
C LYS A 125 9.71 -7.65 5.02
N ALA A 126 10.56 -6.95 4.28
CA ALA A 126 11.09 -7.43 3.00
C ALA A 126 12.02 -8.61 3.21
N LEU A 127 11.82 -9.65 2.40
CA LEU A 127 12.70 -10.80 2.37
C LEU A 127 14.01 -10.44 1.63
N LEU A 128 15.09 -11.10 2.02
CA LEU A 128 16.39 -10.93 1.40
C LEU A 128 16.47 -11.80 0.14
N GLU A 129 15.91 -11.30 -0.94
CA GLU A 129 15.93 -11.91 -2.28
C GLU A 129 16.73 -11.00 -3.24
N PRO A 130 18.08 -10.93 -3.10
CA PRO A 130 18.89 -9.91 -3.75
C PRO A 130 18.83 -9.98 -5.29
N ASP A 131 18.76 -11.17 -5.86
CA ASP A 131 18.74 -11.35 -7.31
C ASP A 131 17.41 -10.88 -7.91
N VAL A 132 16.29 -11.31 -7.34
CA VAL A 132 14.95 -10.87 -7.76
C VAL A 132 14.78 -9.37 -7.65
N ARG A 133 15.28 -8.80 -6.54
CA ARG A 133 15.25 -7.36 -6.28
C ARG A 133 16.14 -6.58 -7.25
N ARG A 134 17.30 -7.12 -7.63
CA ARG A 134 18.25 -6.50 -8.56
C ARG A 134 17.77 -6.58 -10.00
N GLU A 135 17.29 -7.76 -10.43
CA GLU A 135 16.96 -8.02 -11.83
C GLU A 135 15.60 -7.51 -12.25
N HIS A 136 14.65 -7.46 -11.31
CA HIS A 136 13.25 -7.14 -11.61
C HIS A 136 12.69 -5.96 -10.79
N ASP A 137 13.51 -5.30 -9.96
CA ASP A 137 13.04 -4.29 -8.99
C ASP A 137 11.91 -4.82 -8.08
N LEU A 138 11.74 -6.14 -8.03
CA LEU A 138 10.67 -6.80 -7.30
C LEU A 138 11.07 -7.04 -5.84
N VAL A 139 10.27 -6.50 -4.94
CA VAL A 139 10.39 -6.69 -3.50
C VAL A 139 9.33 -7.69 -3.05
N ILE A 140 9.77 -8.81 -2.49
CA ILE A 140 8.91 -9.77 -1.81
C ILE A 140 8.98 -9.45 -0.30
N ALA A 141 7.83 -9.31 0.34
CA ALA A 141 7.77 -8.98 1.75
C ALA A 141 6.72 -9.82 2.49
N GLU A 142 7.06 -10.25 3.70
CA GLU A 142 6.12 -10.88 4.62
C GLU A 142 5.26 -9.83 5.29
N VAL A 143 3.94 -10.08 5.34
CA VAL A 143 2.99 -9.23 6.07
C VAL A 143 3.01 -9.62 7.53
N VAL A 144 3.43 -8.72 8.40
CA VAL A 144 3.53 -8.94 9.86
C VAL A 144 2.35 -8.37 10.64
N ALA A 145 1.63 -7.40 10.08
CA ALA A 145 0.35 -6.90 10.59
C ALA A 145 -0.53 -6.39 9.45
N ALA A 146 -1.85 -6.51 9.61
CA ALA A 146 -2.82 -6.04 8.63
C ALA A 146 -4.02 -5.39 9.32
N TRP A 147 -4.54 -4.30 8.71
CA TRP A 147 -5.62 -3.49 9.25
C TRP A 147 -6.57 -3.08 8.13
N ALA A 148 -7.83 -2.88 8.46
CA ALA A 148 -8.83 -2.36 7.53
C ALA A 148 -9.78 -1.38 8.22
N ASP A 149 -10.41 -0.51 7.44
CA ASP A 149 -11.49 0.36 7.92
C ASP A 149 -12.80 -0.45 8.03
N ASP A 150 -13.34 -0.55 9.23
CA ASP A 150 -14.57 -1.30 9.54
C ASP A 150 -15.84 -0.74 8.85
N LEU A 151 -15.77 0.44 8.30
CA LEU A 151 -16.88 1.00 7.53
C LEU A 151 -17.03 0.34 6.15
N VAL A 152 -15.91 -0.09 5.55
CA VAL A 152 -15.88 -0.64 4.18
C VAL A 152 -15.31 -2.07 4.09
N TYR A 153 -14.81 -2.64 5.21
CA TYR A 153 -14.34 -4.01 5.26
C TYR A 153 -15.08 -4.80 6.34
N LYS A 154 -15.98 -5.69 5.92
CA LYS A 154 -16.85 -6.46 6.82
C LYS A 154 -16.88 -7.92 6.40
N ASN A 155 -16.87 -8.83 7.37
CA ASN A 155 -16.93 -10.27 7.12
C ASN A 155 -15.83 -10.75 6.16
N ARG A 156 -14.63 -10.17 6.26
CA ARG A 156 -13.47 -10.50 5.42
C ARG A 156 -13.63 -10.11 3.94
N GLU A 157 -14.50 -9.13 3.65
CA GLU A 157 -14.81 -8.67 2.30
C GLU A 157 -14.88 -7.14 2.24
N TRP A 158 -14.45 -6.59 1.11
CA TRP A 158 -14.68 -5.20 0.79
C TRP A 158 -16.15 -4.95 0.44
N ARG A 159 -16.68 -3.85 0.96
CA ARG A 159 -18.06 -3.39 0.69
C ARG A 159 -18.04 -1.90 0.44
N PHE A 160 -17.96 -1.55 -0.83
CA PHE A 160 -17.98 -0.17 -1.28
C PHE A 160 -19.34 0.15 -1.89
N GLU A 161 -19.99 1.22 -1.40
CA GLU A 161 -21.22 1.71 -2.01
C GLU A 161 -20.90 2.57 -3.25
N PRO A 162 -21.77 2.58 -4.27
CA PRO A 162 -21.62 3.47 -5.42
C PRO A 162 -21.49 4.94 -4.99
N GLY A 163 -20.48 5.63 -5.49
CA GLY A 163 -20.22 7.02 -5.13
C GLY A 163 -19.49 7.24 -3.79
N ASP A 164 -19.26 6.21 -2.98
CA ASP A 164 -18.53 6.34 -1.72
C ASP A 164 -17.09 6.83 -1.98
N PRO A 165 -16.65 7.95 -1.38
CA PRO A 165 -15.29 8.48 -1.53
C PRO A 165 -14.21 7.55 -0.95
N ARG A 166 -14.58 6.53 -0.15
CA ARG A 166 -13.68 5.51 0.39
C ARG A 166 -13.37 4.36 -0.58
N ARG A 167 -13.98 4.34 -1.77
CA ARG A 167 -13.61 3.35 -2.80
C ARG A 167 -12.14 3.45 -3.12
N THR A 168 -11.48 2.30 -3.28
CA THR A 168 -10.08 2.26 -3.71
C THR A 168 -9.94 2.69 -5.17
N ILE A 169 -8.74 3.10 -5.53
CA ILE A 169 -8.39 3.58 -6.88
C ILE A 169 -7.43 2.62 -7.57
N HIS A 170 -7.54 2.53 -8.90
CA HIS A 170 -6.74 1.65 -9.76
C HIS A 170 -6.13 2.48 -10.88
N HIS A 171 -4.81 2.60 -10.89
CA HIS A 171 -4.09 3.41 -11.87
C HIS A 171 -4.18 2.78 -13.26
N LEU A 172 -4.50 3.59 -14.25
CA LEU A 172 -4.50 3.21 -15.67
C LEU A 172 -3.22 3.69 -16.38
N ALA A 173 -3.12 4.99 -16.52
CA ALA A 173 -1.98 5.64 -17.14
C ALA A 173 -1.97 7.13 -16.79
N HIS A 174 -0.79 7.74 -16.70
CA HIS A 174 -0.64 9.16 -16.39
C HIS A 174 -1.39 9.54 -15.09
N GLY A 175 -2.31 10.50 -15.14
CA GLY A 175 -3.18 10.90 -14.02
C GLY A 175 -4.57 10.28 -14.04
N THR A 176 -4.77 9.17 -14.79
CA THR A 176 -6.08 8.54 -14.96
C THR A 176 -6.19 7.28 -14.09
N PHE A 177 -7.31 7.15 -13.40
CA PHE A 177 -7.62 6.02 -12.51
C PHE A 177 -9.06 5.55 -12.70
N PHE A 178 -9.32 4.27 -12.43
CA PHE A 178 -10.64 3.78 -12.09
C PHE A 178 -10.85 3.81 -10.58
N ALA A 179 -12.08 4.04 -10.13
CA ALA A 179 -12.49 3.70 -8.77
C ALA A 179 -13.08 2.30 -8.77
N THR A 180 -12.93 1.56 -7.65
CA THR A 180 -13.62 0.28 -7.46
C THR A 180 -15.12 0.45 -7.76
N GLY A 181 -15.63 -0.41 -8.64
CA GLY A 181 -16.98 -0.33 -9.16
C GLY A 181 -18.00 -1.13 -8.37
N GLU A 182 -19.05 -1.58 -9.06
CA GLU A 182 -20.14 -2.38 -8.53
C GLU A 182 -19.65 -3.78 -8.12
N ARG A 183 -20.15 -4.29 -6.99
CA ARG A 183 -19.93 -5.67 -6.57
C ARG A 183 -20.83 -6.60 -7.39
N LEU A 184 -20.22 -7.60 -8.00
CA LEU A 184 -20.91 -8.65 -8.74
C LEU A 184 -20.70 -10.01 -8.06
N GLU A 185 -21.72 -10.84 -8.08
CA GLU A 185 -21.66 -12.22 -7.57
C GLU A 185 -21.87 -13.21 -8.71
N ALA A 186 -20.91 -14.13 -8.88
CA ALA A 186 -21.09 -15.22 -9.80
C ALA A 186 -22.15 -16.22 -9.28
N ARG A 187 -22.88 -16.85 -10.20
CA ARG A 187 -23.74 -17.98 -9.85
C ARG A 187 -22.86 -19.12 -9.34
N LYS A 188 -23.29 -19.73 -8.23
CA LYS A 188 -22.63 -20.96 -7.78
C LYS A 188 -22.83 -22.06 -8.84
N PRO A 189 -21.79 -22.84 -9.16
CA PRO A 189 -21.89 -23.97 -10.06
C PRO A 189 -22.84 -25.04 -9.51
#